data_26bc0e8a7dcef2223dd291b158587130
#
_entry.id   26bc0e8a7dcef2223dd291b158587130
#
_cell.length_a   1.000
_cell.length_b   1.000
_cell.length_c   1.000
_cell.angle_alpha   90.00
_cell.angle_beta   90.00
_cell.angle_gamma   90.00
#
_symmetry.space_group_name_H-M   'P 1'
#
loop_
_entity.id
_entity.type
_entity.pdbx_description
1 polymer ?
#
loop_
_entity_poly.entity_id
_entity_poly.type
_entity_poly.pdbx_seq_one_letter_code
_entity_poly.pdbx_strand_id
1 'polypeptide(L)'
;MLAQGNGKIINIGSMYSFFGSGLIPSYSAAKGAIVQLTKSMAIELAPHNIQVNAIAPGWIETEMTAPVKTMPLNEEILSRTPAGRWGQAEEIAGTAVYLSSRASDFVTGTTIRVDGGYAIR
;
A
#
# COMPACT_ATOMS: atom_id res chain seq x y z
N MET A 1 -12.78 -18.66 3.13
CA MET A 1 -13.02 -17.62 4.14
C MET A 1 -14.49 -17.57 4.56
N LEU A 2 -15.46 -17.41 3.67
CA LEU A 2 -16.89 -17.36 4.05
C LEU A 2 -17.33 -18.62 4.81
N ALA A 3 -17.02 -19.81 4.30
CA ALA A 3 -17.38 -21.08 4.95
C ALA A 3 -16.74 -21.30 6.33
N GLN A 4 -15.58 -20.71 6.58
CA GLN A 4 -14.88 -20.83 7.89
C GLN A 4 -15.21 -19.67 8.86
N GLY A 5 -15.94 -18.62 8.40
CA GLY A 5 -16.35 -17.52 9.23
C GLY A 5 -15.22 -16.60 9.71
N ASN A 6 -14.11 -16.57 9.01
CA ASN A 6 -13.01 -15.62 9.27
C ASN A 6 -12.07 -15.53 8.05
N GLY A 7 -11.33 -14.45 7.96
CA GLY A 7 -10.31 -14.27 6.94
C GLY A 7 -9.67 -12.88 6.95
N LYS A 8 -8.53 -12.78 6.28
CA LYS A 8 -7.81 -11.53 6.06
C LYS A 8 -7.49 -11.39 4.56
N ILE A 9 -7.84 -10.26 3.98
CA ILE A 9 -7.51 -9.91 2.59
C ILE A 9 -6.65 -8.65 2.64
N ILE A 10 -5.50 -8.70 1.99
CA ILE A 10 -4.57 -7.58 1.93
C ILE A 10 -4.33 -7.25 0.46
N ASN A 11 -4.85 -6.11 0.03
CA ASN A 11 -4.63 -5.60 -1.31
C ASN A 11 -3.34 -4.76 -1.35
N ILE A 12 -2.64 -4.76 -2.49
CA ILE A 12 -1.45 -3.93 -2.67
C ILE A 12 -1.78 -2.72 -3.54
N GLY A 13 -1.90 -1.59 -2.87
CA GLY A 13 -2.01 -0.28 -3.50
C GLY A 13 -0.65 0.30 -3.91
N SER A 14 -0.54 1.61 -3.79
CA SER A 14 0.67 2.40 -4.00
C SER A 14 0.46 3.77 -3.34
N MET A 15 1.51 4.54 -3.14
CA MET A 15 1.36 5.98 -2.89
C MET A 15 0.57 6.67 -4.00
N TYR A 16 0.68 6.20 -5.26
CA TYR A 16 -0.13 6.64 -6.40
C TYR A 16 -1.62 6.27 -6.31
N SER A 17 -2.04 5.59 -5.26
CA SER A 17 -3.46 5.45 -4.91
C SER A 17 -4.07 6.74 -4.38
N PHE A 18 -3.26 7.73 -3.98
CA PHE A 18 -3.70 8.97 -3.33
C PHE A 18 -3.47 10.21 -4.17
N PHE A 19 -2.58 10.15 -5.16
CA PHE A 19 -2.28 11.27 -6.05
C PHE A 19 -1.96 10.77 -7.47
N GLY A 20 -2.09 11.65 -8.44
CA GLY A 20 -1.82 11.32 -9.84
C GLY A 20 -0.36 11.47 -10.23
N SER A 21 -0.03 10.95 -11.40
CA SER A 21 1.24 11.19 -12.08
C SER A 21 0.98 11.39 -13.57
N GLY A 22 1.53 12.46 -14.12
CA GLY A 22 1.49 12.72 -15.56
C GLY A 22 2.27 11.69 -16.40
N LEU A 23 3.20 10.95 -15.77
CA LEU A 23 4.02 9.94 -16.44
C LEU A 23 3.35 8.58 -16.52
N ILE A 24 2.49 8.25 -15.54
CA ILE A 24 1.90 6.91 -15.39
C ILE A 24 0.39 6.99 -15.03
N PRO A 25 -0.44 7.65 -15.86
CA PRO A 25 -1.84 7.90 -15.52
C PRO A 25 -2.66 6.61 -15.34
N SER A 26 -2.43 5.60 -16.18
CA SER A 26 -3.13 4.30 -16.08
C SER A 26 -2.76 3.55 -14.80
N TYR A 27 -1.50 3.60 -14.38
CA TYR A 27 -1.06 3.02 -13.11
C TYR A 27 -1.73 3.72 -11.92
N SER A 28 -1.74 5.05 -11.90
CA SER A 28 -2.40 5.82 -10.84
C SER A 28 -3.89 5.51 -10.76
N ALA A 29 -4.58 5.40 -11.90
CA ALA A 29 -5.98 5.01 -11.97
C ALA A 29 -6.21 3.60 -11.39
N ALA A 30 -5.41 2.63 -11.79
CA ALA A 30 -5.49 1.25 -11.30
C ALA A 30 -5.23 1.17 -9.78
N LYS A 31 -4.21 1.89 -9.31
CA LYS A 31 -3.88 1.89 -7.87
C LYS A 31 -4.89 2.70 -7.04
N GLY A 32 -5.50 3.74 -7.61
CA GLY A 32 -6.63 4.45 -7.00
C GLY A 32 -7.85 3.54 -6.82
N ALA A 33 -8.15 2.72 -7.83
CA ALA A 33 -9.24 1.74 -7.77
C ALA A 33 -9.07 0.73 -6.63
N ILE A 34 -7.85 0.33 -6.30
CA ILE A 34 -7.56 -0.60 -5.18
C ILE A 34 -8.05 -0.04 -3.84
N VAL A 35 -7.93 1.26 -3.61
CA VAL A 35 -8.41 1.87 -2.35
C VAL A 35 -9.93 1.76 -2.24
N GLN A 36 -10.67 2.05 -3.31
CA GLN A 36 -12.13 1.97 -3.31
C GLN A 36 -12.61 0.51 -3.27
N LEU A 37 -11.95 -0.38 -4.00
CA LEU A 37 -12.22 -1.82 -3.94
C LEU A 37 -12.05 -2.36 -2.51
N THR A 38 -10.96 -1.99 -1.84
CA THR A 38 -10.69 -2.39 -0.45
C THR A 38 -11.82 -1.97 0.49
N LYS A 39 -12.30 -0.73 0.37
CA LYS A 39 -13.43 -0.22 1.17
C LYS A 39 -14.73 -0.98 0.89
N SER A 40 -15.04 -1.20 -0.38
CA SER A 40 -16.27 -1.90 -0.79
C SER A 40 -16.28 -3.34 -0.28
N MET A 41 -15.17 -4.05 -0.47
CA MET A 41 -15.02 -5.42 0.03
C MET A 41 -15.05 -5.47 1.57
N ALA A 42 -14.47 -4.49 2.25
CA ALA A 42 -14.51 -4.41 3.70
C ALA A 42 -15.93 -4.28 4.22
N ILE A 43 -16.77 -3.45 3.60
CA ILE A 43 -18.19 -3.28 3.96
C ILE A 43 -18.95 -4.59 3.74
N GLU A 44 -18.75 -5.23 2.59
CA GLU A 44 -19.46 -6.45 2.22
C GLU A 44 -19.07 -7.64 3.12
N LEU A 45 -17.79 -7.77 3.46
CA LEU A 45 -17.24 -8.96 4.10
C LEU A 45 -17.13 -8.85 5.64
N ALA A 46 -17.25 -7.66 6.22
CA ALA A 46 -17.18 -7.48 7.65
C ALA A 46 -18.22 -8.32 8.44
N PRO A 47 -19.50 -8.47 8.00
CA PRO A 47 -20.46 -9.34 8.69
C PRO A 47 -20.04 -10.80 8.77
N HIS A 48 -19.11 -11.22 7.90
CA HIS A 48 -18.55 -12.58 7.85
C HIS A 48 -17.24 -12.73 8.62
N ASN A 49 -16.87 -11.71 9.43
CA ASN A 49 -15.61 -11.67 10.16
C ASN A 49 -14.38 -11.79 9.22
N ILE A 50 -14.46 -11.14 8.07
CA ILE A 50 -13.36 -11.05 7.10
C ILE A 50 -12.93 -9.59 7.02
N GLN A 51 -11.68 -9.30 7.40
CA GLN A 51 -11.11 -7.96 7.31
C GLN A 51 -10.42 -7.79 5.95
N VAL A 52 -10.67 -6.66 5.31
CA VAL A 52 -10.08 -6.31 4.02
C VAL A 52 -9.36 -4.97 4.15
N ASN A 53 -8.06 -4.98 3.96
CA ASN A 53 -7.21 -3.80 4.07
C ASN A 53 -6.26 -3.71 2.88
N ALA A 54 -5.58 -2.59 2.74
CA ALA A 54 -4.56 -2.41 1.73
C ALA A 54 -3.25 -1.91 2.34
N ILE A 55 -2.15 -2.24 1.69
CA ILE A 55 -0.84 -1.64 1.93
C ILE A 55 -0.51 -0.77 0.71
N ALA A 56 -0.08 0.45 0.95
CA ALA A 56 0.38 1.38 -0.08
C ALA A 56 1.87 1.65 0.09
N PRO A 57 2.74 0.90 -0.59
CA PRO A 57 4.17 1.12 -0.57
C PRO A 57 4.55 2.45 -1.23
N GLY A 58 5.61 3.08 -0.70
CA GLY A 58 6.31 4.16 -1.36
C GLY A 58 7.38 3.64 -2.33
N TRP A 59 8.50 4.33 -2.39
CA TRP A 59 9.66 3.93 -3.18
C TRP A 59 10.46 2.86 -2.42
N ILE A 60 10.36 1.62 -2.89
CA ILE A 60 10.97 0.44 -2.29
C ILE A 60 12.07 -0.09 -3.21
N GLU A 61 13.19 -0.47 -2.64
CA GLU A 61 14.30 -1.10 -3.35
C GLU A 61 13.91 -2.51 -3.81
N THR A 62 13.88 -2.69 -5.13
CA THR A 62 13.63 -3.97 -5.79
C THR A 62 14.41 -4.00 -7.11
N GLU A 63 14.54 -5.15 -7.73
CA GLU A 63 15.14 -5.26 -9.06
C GLU A 63 14.42 -4.36 -10.08
N MET A 64 13.10 -4.23 -9.99
CA MET A 64 12.30 -3.40 -10.89
C MET A 64 12.61 -1.91 -10.74
N THR A 65 12.88 -1.45 -9.52
CA THR A 65 13.10 -0.03 -9.23
C THR A 65 14.57 0.38 -9.25
N ALA A 66 15.50 -0.57 -9.29
CA ALA A 66 16.93 -0.31 -9.30
C ALA A 66 17.39 0.69 -10.38
N PRO A 67 16.89 0.65 -11.64
CA PRO A 67 17.26 1.64 -12.65
C PRO A 67 16.92 3.08 -12.29
N VAL A 68 15.84 3.31 -11.53
CA VAL A 68 15.39 4.66 -11.14
C VAL A 68 16.42 5.35 -10.24
N LYS A 69 17.17 4.60 -9.43
CA LYS A 69 18.21 5.13 -8.55
C LYS A 69 19.37 5.82 -9.29
N THR A 70 19.57 5.50 -10.56
CA THR A 70 20.59 6.11 -11.41
C THR A 70 20.06 7.26 -12.27
N MET A 71 18.75 7.56 -12.17
CA MET A 71 18.09 8.62 -12.91
C MET A 71 18.02 9.92 -12.10
N PRO A 72 17.93 11.11 -12.75
CA PRO A 72 17.70 12.37 -12.05
C PRO A 72 16.48 12.36 -11.12
N LEU A 73 15.46 11.55 -11.43
CA LEU A 73 14.27 11.34 -10.61
C LEU A 73 14.60 10.87 -9.17
N ASN A 74 15.73 10.22 -8.96
CA ASN A 74 16.15 9.77 -7.62
C ASN A 74 16.32 10.92 -6.63
N GLU A 75 16.85 12.05 -7.06
CA GLU A 75 17.03 13.23 -6.19
C GLU A 75 15.67 13.80 -5.77
N GLU A 76 14.71 13.86 -6.69
CA GLU A 76 13.34 14.29 -6.38
C GLU A 76 12.67 13.33 -5.39
N ILE A 77 12.80 12.02 -5.60
CA ILE A 77 12.28 10.99 -4.69
C ILE A 77 12.81 11.19 -3.28
N LEU A 78 14.13 11.32 -3.13
CA LEU A 78 14.79 11.47 -1.84
C LEU A 78 14.40 12.78 -1.15
N SER A 79 14.36 13.89 -1.90
CA SER A 79 13.98 15.19 -1.36
C SER A 79 12.54 15.26 -0.87
N ARG A 80 11.66 14.52 -1.53
CA ARG A 80 10.24 14.42 -1.17
C ARG A 80 9.97 13.41 -0.04
N THR A 81 10.87 12.45 0.18
CA THR A 81 10.72 11.43 1.22
C THR A 81 11.31 11.94 2.55
N PRO A 82 10.51 12.24 3.59
CA PRO A 82 11.04 12.72 4.87
C PRO A 82 12.06 11.78 5.52
N ALA A 83 11.91 10.46 5.32
CA ALA A 83 12.89 9.48 5.80
C ALA A 83 14.24 9.57 5.09
N GLY A 84 14.37 10.32 3.99
CA GLY A 84 15.61 10.58 3.26
C GLY A 84 16.21 9.38 2.55
N ARG A 85 15.46 8.30 2.38
CA ARG A 85 15.94 7.05 1.77
C ARG A 85 14.80 6.28 1.11
N TRP A 86 15.18 5.31 0.30
CA TRP A 86 14.28 4.27 -0.18
C TRP A 86 13.95 3.29 0.95
N GLY A 87 12.76 2.70 0.91
CA GLY A 87 12.39 1.61 1.80
C GLY A 87 12.96 0.27 1.32
N GLN A 88 13.02 -0.69 2.23
CA GLN A 88 13.40 -2.07 1.93
C GLN A 88 12.14 -2.96 1.87
N ALA A 89 12.19 -4.06 1.12
CA ALA A 89 11.05 -4.97 0.99
C ALA A 89 10.59 -5.53 2.34
N GLU A 90 11.52 -5.78 3.25
CA GLU A 90 11.26 -6.28 4.60
C GLU A 90 10.44 -5.29 5.44
N GLU A 91 10.53 -3.98 5.15
CA GLU A 91 9.76 -2.94 5.86
C GLU A 91 8.27 -2.96 5.48
N ILE A 92 7.92 -3.57 4.36
CA ILE A 92 6.53 -3.85 3.98
C ILE A 92 6.00 -5.11 4.71
N ALA A 93 6.87 -6.10 4.89
CA ALA A 93 6.50 -7.39 5.47
C ALA A 93 5.90 -7.26 6.87
N GLY A 94 6.44 -6.38 7.72
CA GLY A 94 5.91 -6.14 9.07
C GLY A 94 4.45 -5.70 9.07
N THR A 95 4.07 -4.83 8.13
CA THR A 95 2.67 -4.40 7.96
C THR A 95 1.78 -5.54 7.47
N ALA A 96 2.28 -6.39 6.58
CA ALA A 96 1.55 -7.57 6.10
C ALA A 96 1.33 -8.57 7.24
N VAL A 97 2.34 -8.81 8.08
CA VAL A 97 2.23 -9.66 9.28
C VAL A 97 1.18 -9.10 10.24
N TYR A 98 1.24 -7.80 10.54
CA TYR A 98 0.24 -7.13 11.39
C TYR A 98 -1.18 -7.32 10.84
N LEU A 99 -1.40 -7.01 9.56
CA LEU A 99 -2.72 -7.12 8.94
C LEU A 99 -3.21 -8.57 8.80
N SER A 100 -2.32 -9.55 8.82
CA SER A 100 -2.66 -10.98 8.79
C SER A 100 -2.93 -11.57 10.16
N SER A 101 -2.58 -10.85 11.23
CA SER A 101 -2.65 -11.33 12.60
C SER A 101 -3.94 -10.91 13.31
N ARG A 102 -4.18 -11.49 14.48
CA ARG A 102 -5.28 -11.11 15.38
C ARG A 102 -5.17 -9.67 15.89
N ALA A 103 -3.98 -9.08 15.88
CA ALA A 103 -3.79 -7.67 16.28
C ALA A 103 -4.58 -6.67 15.41
N SER A 104 -5.00 -7.10 14.20
CA SER A 104 -5.79 -6.30 13.27
C SER A 104 -7.26 -6.75 13.15
N ASP A 105 -7.80 -7.50 14.10
CA ASP A 105 -9.17 -8.03 13.99
C ASP A 105 -10.24 -6.93 13.95
N PHE A 106 -9.96 -5.75 14.49
CA PHE A 106 -10.85 -4.60 14.40
C PHE A 106 -10.43 -3.55 13.37
N VAL A 107 -9.52 -3.92 12.46
CA VAL A 107 -9.01 -3.06 11.38
C VAL A 107 -9.53 -3.58 10.04
N THR A 108 -10.43 -2.84 9.39
CA THR A 108 -10.95 -3.16 8.06
C THR A 108 -11.25 -1.89 7.25
N GLY A 109 -11.09 -1.95 5.94
CA GLY A 109 -11.32 -0.85 5.01
C GLY A 109 -10.22 0.22 5.00
N THR A 110 -9.11 0.00 5.71
CA THR A 110 -8.00 0.97 5.75
C THR A 110 -6.95 0.69 4.68
N THR A 111 -6.20 1.73 4.33
CA THR A 111 -4.98 1.63 3.52
C THR A 111 -3.82 2.18 4.32
N ILE A 112 -2.89 1.32 4.68
CA ILE A 112 -1.69 1.69 5.43
C ILE A 112 -0.58 2.08 4.46
N ARG A 113 -0.10 3.32 4.57
CA ARG A 113 1.04 3.81 3.80
C ARG A 113 2.34 3.36 4.47
N VAL A 114 3.23 2.77 3.70
CA VAL A 114 4.59 2.39 4.11
C VAL A 114 5.54 3.03 3.09
N ASP A 115 5.79 4.33 3.24
CA ASP A 115 6.35 5.19 2.20
C ASP A 115 7.41 6.19 2.70
N GLY A 116 7.86 6.06 3.93
CA GLY A 116 8.83 6.99 4.51
C GLY A 116 8.33 8.44 4.60
N GLY A 117 7.00 8.65 4.52
CA GLY A 117 6.37 9.96 4.54
C GLY A 117 6.25 10.62 3.16
N TYR A 118 6.54 9.92 2.07
CA TYR A 118 6.49 10.50 0.71
C TYR A 118 5.14 11.14 0.38
N ALA A 119 4.03 10.54 0.79
CA ALA A 119 2.68 10.98 0.43
C ALA A 119 2.08 12.05 1.36
N ILE A 120 2.83 12.55 2.33
CA ILE A 120 2.37 13.63 3.24
C ILE A 120 2.90 15.02 2.85
N ARG A 121 3.69 15.11 1.78
CA ARG A 121 4.27 16.35 1.24
C ARG A 121 3.77 16.65 -0.14
#